data_ecf098b8b9858b067f27f01b621c7dba
#
_entry.id   ecf098b8b9858b067f27f01b621c7dba
#
_cell.length_a   1.000
_cell.length_b   1.000
_cell.length_c   1.000
_cell.angle_alpha   90.00
_cell.angle_beta   90.00
_cell.angle_gamma   90.00
#
_symmetry.space_group_name_H-M   'P 1'
#
loop_
_entity.id
_entity.type
_entity.pdbx_description
1 polymer ?
#
loop_
_entity_poly.entity_id
_entity_poly.type
_entity_poly.pdbx_seq_one_letter_code
_entity_poly.pdbx_strand_id
1 'polypeptide(L)'
;ATALVGLDRALVLAVNALAPSVLALREGLFPRVQSLLAILPAPTPNRLTRLAGYRILGGPAPPPSGALEEQGRLQLAVEGCQWGREGCARCPLARSQAGPASLAPRNEAER
;
A
#
# COMPACT_ATOMS: atom_id res chain seq x y z
N ALA A 1 -24.76 -17.46 -16.78
CA ALA A 1 -23.70 -16.78 -17.53
C ALA A 1 -22.34 -17.04 -16.90
N THR A 2 -21.39 -17.46 -17.68
CA THR A 2 -20.02 -17.70 -17.21
C THR A 2 -19.29 -16.37 -17.11
N ALA A 3 -18.78 -16.02 -15.95
CA ALA A 3 -17.94 -14.83 -15.81
C ALA A 3 -16.62 -15.05 -16.55
N LEU A 4 -16.25 -14.10 -17.41
CA LEU A 4 -14.98 -14.14 -18.15
C LEU A 4 -13.77 -13.89 -17.24
N VAL A 5 -13.99 -13.20 -16.11
CA VAL A 5 -12.95 -12.85 -15.15
C VAL A 5 -13.46 -13.18 -13.75
N GLY A 6 -12.67 -13.89 -12.95
CA GLY A 6 -13.00 -14.17 -11.56
C GLY A 6 -13.05 -12.90 -10.73
N LEU A 7 -13.76 -12.96 -9.59
CA LEU A 7 -13.92 -11.81 -8.70
C LEU A 7 -12.58 -11.23 -8.26
N ASP A 8 -11.62 -12.05 -7.89
CA ASP A 8 -10.30 -11.61 -7.43
C ASP A 8 -9.55 -10.82 -8.50
N ARG A 9 -9.57 -11.30 -9.74
CA ARG A 9 -8.97 -10.58 -10.87
C ARG A 9 -9.71 -9.30 -11.18
N ALA A 10 -11.03 -9.30 -11.08
CA ALA A 10 -11.83 -8.11 -11.28
C ALA A 10 -11.47 -7.02 -10.25
N LEU A 11 -11.29 -7.41 -8.99
CA LEU A 11 -10.85 -6.49 -7.92
C LEU A 11 -9.45 -5.93 -8.20
N VAL A 12 -8.52 -6.78 -8.61
CA VAL A 12 -7.15 -6.35 -8.97
C VAL A 12 -7.19 -5.35 -10.11
N LEU A 13 -7.96 -5.61 -11.16
CA LEU A 13 -8.10 -4.71 -12.30
C LEU A 13 -8.78 -3.39 -11.91
N ALA A 14 -9.82 -3.44 -11.08
CA ALA A 14 -10.50 -2.24 -10.62
C ALA A 14 -9.57 -1.33 -9.83
N VAL A 15 -8.79 -1.88 -8.93
CA VAL A 15 -7.91 -1.12 -8.03
C VAL A 15 -6.63 -0.67 -8.73
N ASN A 16 -6.01 -1.51 -9.54
CA ASN A 16 -4.69 -1.23 -10.11
C ASN A 16 -4.71 -0.64 -11.52
N ALA A 17 -5.80 -0.77 -12.24
CA ALA A 17 -5.92 -0.25 -13.60
C ALA A 17 -7.01 0.80 -13.74
N LEU A 18 -8.24 0.49 -13.37
CA LEU A 18 -9.37 1.41 -13.56
C LEU A 18 -9.29 2.64 -12.66
N ALA A 19 -9.05 2.47 -11.38
CA ALA A 19 -8.97 3.59 -10.44
C ALA A 19 -7.86 4.58 -10.81
N PRO A 20 -6.61 4.15 -11.06
CA PRO A 20 -5.56 5.07 -11.51
C PRO A 20 -5.87 5.73 -12.85
N SER A 21 -6.48 5.01 -13.79
CA SER A 21 -6.85 5.56 -15.09
C SER A 21 -7.91 6.65 -14.98
N VAL A 22 -8.94 6.43 -14.17
CA VAL A 22 -9.98 7.43 -13.91
C VAL A 22 -9.37 8.68 -13.27
N LEU A 23 -8.48 8.50 -12.28
CA LEU A 23 -7.81 9.62 -11.62
C LEU A 23 -6.89 10.39 -12.55
N ALA A 24 -6.21 9.71 -13.48
CA ALA A 24 -5.36 10.35 -14.46
C ALA A 24 -6.18 11.22 -15.44
N LEU A 25 -7.40 10.80 -15.75
CA LEU A 25 -8.29 11.54 -16.63
C LEU A 25 -9.06 12.67 -15.93
N ARG A 26 -9.41 12.46 -14.66
CA ARG A 26 -10.20 13.42 -13.87
C ARG A 26 -9.80 13.39 -12.40
N GLU A 27 -8.90 14.24 -12.00
CA GLU A 27 -8.43 14.36 -10.61
C GLU A 27 -9.57 14.72 -9.63
N GLY A 28 -10.57 15.47 -10.08
CA GLY A 28 -11.72 15.83 -9.26
C GLY A 28 -12.57 14.66 -8.78
N LEU A 29 -12.38 13.47 -9.34
CA LEU A 29 -13.04 12.24 -8.90
C LEU A 29 -12.32 11.53 -7.76
N PHE A 30 -11.19 12.04 -7.32
CA PHE A 30 -10.39 11.42 -6.25
C PHE A 30 -11.22 11.07 -4.98
N PRO A 31 -12.04 11.97 -4.42
CA PRO A 31 -12.83 11.63 -3.24
C PRO A 31 -13.82 10.48 -3.48
N ARG A 32 -14.43 10.42 -4.66
CA ARG A 32 -15.34 9.33 -5.01
C ARG A 32 -14.63 8.00 -5.20
N VAL A 33 -13.49 8.01 -5.88
CA VAL A 33 -12.67 6.82 -6.07
C VAL A 33 -12.19 6.30 -4.72
N GLN A 34 -11.72 7.18 -3.84
CA GLN A 34 -11.29 6.82 -2.49
C GLN A 34 -12.42 6.18 -1.69
N SER A 35 -13.62 6.73 -1.74
CA SER A 35 -14.79 6.18 -1.07
C SER A 35 -15.16 4.79 -1.58
N LEU A 36 -15.07 4.57 -2.89
CA LEU A 36 -15.31 3.26 -3.49
C LEU A 36 -14.26 2.24 -3.07
N LEU A 37 -12.99 2.61 -3.07
CA LEU A 37 -11.90 1.74 -2.62
C LEU A 37 -12.04 1.35 -1.16
N ALA A 38 -12.60 2.24 -0.33
CA ALA A 38 -12.82 1.97 1.09
C ALA A 38 -13.89 0.89 1.34
N ILE A 39 -14.86 0.74 0.43
CA ILE A 39 -15.93 -0.26 0.57
C ILE A 39 -15.68 -1.55 -0.23
N LEU A 40 -14.76 -1.54 -1.18
CA LEU A 40 -14.44 -2.74 -1.94
C LEU A 40 -13.67 -3.75 -1.08
N PRO A 41 -13.95 -5.06 -1.22
CA PRO A 41 -13.17 -6.08 -0.54
C PRO A 41 -11.73 -6.10 -1.08
N ALA A 42 -10.80 -6.56 -0.25
CA ALA A 42 -9.42 -6.72 -0.68
C ALA A 42 -9.29 -7.92 -1.64
N PRO A 43 -8.50 -7.81 -2.72
CA PRO A 43 -8.10 -8.99 -3.48
C PRO A 43 -7.21 -9.91 -2.64
N THR A 44 -6.97 -11.14 -3.12
CA THR A 44 -6.06 -12.06 -2.46
C THR A 44 -4.68 -11.42 -2.29
N PRO A 45 -4.10 -11.40 -1.08
CA PRO A 45 -2.80 -10.79 -0.84
C PRO A 45 -1.71 -11.46 -1.68
N ASN A 46 -0.87 -10.65 -2.30
CA ASN A 46 0.30 -11.13 -3.01
C ASN A 46 1.54 -11.15 -2.09
N ARG A 47 2.68 -11.58 -2.62
CA ARG A 47 3.93 -11.66 -1.87
C ARG A 47 4.35 -10.31 -1.25
N LEU A 48 4.19 -9.22 -1.99
CA LEU A 48 4.60 -7.89 -1.52
C LEU A 48 3.70 -7.37 -0.41
N THR A 49 2.40 -7.55 -0.52
CA THR A 49 1.48 -7.13 0.54
C THR A 49 1.61 -7.96 1.80
N ARG A 50 1.92 -9.26 1.68
CA ARG A 50 2.24 -10.11 2.83
C ARG A 50 3.54 -9.67 3.50
N LEU A 51 4.56 -9.34 2.72
CA LEU A 51 5.83 -8.83 3.24
C LEU A 51 5.61 -7.53 4.03
N ALA A 52 4.88 -6.58 3.49
CA ALA A 52 4.57 -5.32 4.16
C ALA A 52 3.80 -5.56 5.47
N GLY A 53 2.77 -6.40 5.44
CA GLY A 53 2.01 -6.76 6.63
C GLY A 53 2.88 -7.38 7.72
N TYR A 54 3.76 -8.31 7.34
CA TYR A 54 4.71 -8.93 8.26
C TYR A 54 5.66 -7.90 8.88
N ARG A 55 6.20 -6.99 8.08
CA ARG A 55 7.14 -5.95 8.54
C ARG A 55 6.48 -4.93 9.45
N ILE A 56 5.25 -4.53 9.15
CA ILE A 56 4.51 -3.56 9.96
C ILE A 56 4.15 -4.12 11.33
N LEU A 57 3.71 -5.37 11.38
CA LEU A 57 3.22 -5.99 12.61
C LEU A 57 4.26 -6.82 13.35
N GLY A 58 5.46 -7.00 12.77
CA GLY A 58 6.52 -7.81 13.39
C GLY A 58 6.27 -9.31 13.36
N GLY A 59 5.33 -9.78 12.54
CA GLY A 59 4.97 -11.19 12.44
C GLY A 59 3.86 -11.41 11.43
N PRO A 60 3.27 -12.63 11.36
CA PRO A 60 2.16 -12.91 10.47
C PRO A 60 1.03 -11.92 10.67
N ALA A 61 0.60 -11.26 9.59
CA ALA A 61 -0.45 -10.26 9.61
C ALA A 61 -1.78 -10.87 9.22
N PRO A 62 -2.91 -10.40 9.81
CA PRO A 62 -4.22 -10.75 9.30
C PRO A 62 -4.40 -10.20 7.87
N PRO A 63 -5.31 -10.79 7.07
CA PRO A 63 -5.61 -10.26 5.75
C PRO A 63 -6.04 -8.79 5.84
N PRO A 64 -5.80 -7.97 4.78
CA PRO A 64 -6.32 -6.61 4.76
C PRO A 64 -7.84 -6.58 4.86
N SER A 65 -8.38 -5.58 5.54
CA SER A 65 -9.82 -5.43 5.73
C SER A 65 -10.55 -4.97 4.47
N GLY A 66 -9.85 -4.42 3.49
CA GLY A 66 -10.43 -3.97 2.24
C GLY A 66 -9.36 -3.56 1.22
N ALA A 67 -9.83 -3.14 0.05
CA ALA A 67 -8.96 -2.78 -1.07
C ALA A 67 -8.03 -1.61 -0.73
N LEU A 68 -8.50 -0.65 0.03
CA LEU A 68 -7.70 0.52 0.41
C LEU A 68 -6.50 0.13 1.29
N GLU A 69 -6.72 -0.74 2.28
CA GLU A 69 -5.65 -1.26 3.14
C GLU A 69 -4.66 -2.10 2.32
N GLU A 70 -5.15 -2.93 1.41
CA GLU A 70 -4.31 -3.71 0.50
C GLU A 70 -3.41 -2.80 -0.34
N GLN A 71 -3.97 -1.72 -0.89
CA GLN A 71 -3.18 -0.74 -1.65
C GLN A 71 -2.13 -0.03 -0.80
N GLY A 72 -2.47 0.30 0.43
CA GLY A 72 -1.52 0.89 1.37
C GLY A 72 -0.35 -0.04 1.65
N ARG A 73 -0.63 -1.32 1.90
CA ARG A 73 0.41 -2.34 2.11
C ARG A 73 1.27 -2.53 0.86
N LEU A 74 0.65 -2.57 -0.32
CA LEU A 74 1.38 -2.71 -1.58
C LEU A 74 2.32 -1.52 -1.81
N GLN A 75 1.84 -0.31 -1.58
CA GLN A 75 2.64 0.89 -1.73
C GLN A 75 3.84 0.91 -0.77
N LEU A 76 3.62 0.56 0.50
CA LEU A 76 4.70 0.45 1.47
C LEU A 76 5.73 -0.61 1.07
N ALA A 77 5.27 -1.74 0.53
CA ALA A 77 6.16 -2.79 0.05
C ALA A 77 7.02 -2.33 -1.11
N VAL A 78 6.41 -1.66 -2.09
CA VAL A 78 7.11 -1.17 -3.30
C VAL A 78 8.10 -0.07 -2.95
N GLU A 79 7.70 0.88 -2.11
CA GLU A 79 8.53 2.04 -1.76
C GLU A 79 9.58 1.75 -0.69
N GLY A 80 9.32 0.78 0.17
CA GLY A 80 10.16 0.55 1.34
C GLY A 80 10.48 -0.90 1.66
N CYS A 81 9.49 -1.71 2.01
CA CYS A 81 9.72 -3.02 2.64
C CYS A 81 10.59 -3.97 1.81
N GLN A 82 10.48 -3.97 0.49
CA GLN A 82 11.26 -4.84 -0.38
C GLN A 82 12.74 -4.44 -0.46
N TRP A 83 13.10 -3.25 -0.03
CA TRP A 83 14.46 -2.72 -0.10
C TRP A 83 15.26 -2.91 1.21
N GLY A 84 14.74 -3.71 2.13
CA GLY A 84 15.41 -4.02 3.39
C GLY A 84 15.59 -2.79 4.30
N ARG A 85 16.76 -2.69 4.94
CA ARG A 85 17.04 -1.61 5.91
C ARG A 85 16.96 -0.22 5.30
N GLU A 86 17.43 -0.04 4.08
CA GLU A 86 17.37 1.26 3.39
C GLU A 86 15.93 1.69 3.16
N GLY A 87 15.06 0.76 2.76
CA GLY A 87 13.65 1.03 2.60
C GLY A 87 12.98 1.38 3.91
N CYS A 88 13.29 0.66 4.98
CA CYS A 88 12.77 0.96 6.32
C CYS A 88 13.22 2.34 6.81
N ALA A 89 14.43 2.76 6.54
CA ALA A 89 14.93 4.07 6.92
C ALA A 89 14.17 5.22 6.24
N ARG A 90 13.61 4.97 5.06
CA ARG A 90 12.82 5.95 4.30
C ARG A 90 11.31 5.82 4.51
N CYS A 91 10.88 4.79 5.23
CA CYS A 91 9.46 4.49 5.39
C CYS A 91 8.74 5.55 6.24
N PRO A 92 7.63 6.11 5.77
CA PRO A 92 6.86 7.10 6.54
C PRO A 92 6.38 6.58 7.89
N LEU A 93 6.03 5.29 8.00
CA LEU A 93 5.61 4.68 9.26
C LEU A 93 6.75 4.62 10.27
N ALA A 94 7.95 4.24 9.85
CA ALA A 94 9.11 4.22 10.72
C ALA A 94 9.45 5.62 11.22
N ARG A 95 9.36 6.62 10.36
CA ARG A 95 9.59 8.03 10.73
C ARG A 95 8.58 8.53 11.74
N SER A 96 7.31 8.22 11.55
CA SER A 96 6.25 8.66 12.48
C SER A 96 6.39 8.02 13.86
N GLN A 97 6.82 6.76 13.93
CA GLN A 97 7.03 6.04 15.19
C GLN A 97 8.27 6.50 15.95
N ALA A 98 9.30 6.91 15.22
CA ALA A 98 10.55 7.36 15.81
C ALA A 98 10.48 8.77 16.42
N GLY A 99 9.42 9.54 16.12
CA GLY A 99 9.21 10.89 16.65
C GLY A 99 10.12 11.95 16.05
N PRO A 100 10.04 13.20 16.58
CA PRO A 100 10.75 14.36 15.98
C PRO A 100 12.26 14.22 15.95
N ALA A 101 12.87 13.52 16.90
CA ALA A 101 14.31 13.35 16.99
C ALA A 101 14.91 12.56 15.82
N SER A 102 14.14 11.67 15.20
CA SER A 102 14.62 10.89 14.07
C SER A 102 14.56 11.66 12.74
N LEU A 103 13.88 12.79 12.73
CA LEU A 103 13.78 13.67 11.57
C LEU A 103 14.92 14.67 11.49
N ALA A 104 15.77 14.71 12.51
CA ALA A 104 16.97 15.58 12.51
C ALA A 104 17.89 15.14 11.35
N PRO A 105 18.40 16.10 10.56
CA PRO A 105 19.32 15.77 9.49
C PRO A 105 20.57 15.11 10.09
N ARG A 106 20.92 13.95 9.56
CA ARG A 106 22.19 13.31 9.94
C ARG A 106 23.33 14.21 9.46
N ASN A 107 24.23 14.49 10.36
CA ASN A 107 25.44 15.19 10.00
C ASN A 107 26.18 14.41 8.90
N GLU A 108 26.66 15.13 7.90
CA GLU A 108 27.42 14.53 6.80
C GLU A 108 28.67 13.75 7.30
N ALA A 109 29.14 14.04 8.48
CA ALA A 109 30.25 13.34 9.13
C ALA A 109 29.91 11.88 9.52
N GLU A 110 28.63 11.50 9.54
CA GLU A 110 28.19 10.13 9.86
C GLU A 110 27.94 9.27 8.61
N ARG A 111 28.19 9.79 7.44
CA ARG A 111 28.07 9.04 6.18
C ARG A 111 29.31 8.23 5.87
#